data_30c07f785d30d8edf260849c8bea9ab1
#
_entry.id   30c07f785d30d8edf260849c8bea9ab1
#
_cell.length_a   1.000
_cell.length_b   1.000
_cell.length_c   1.000
_cell.angle_alpha   90.00
_cell.angle_beta   90.00
_cell.angle_gamma   90.00
#
_symmetry.space_group_name_H-M   'P 1'
#
loop_
_entity.id
_entity.type
_entity.pdbx_description
1 polymer ?
#
loop_
_entity_poly.entity_id
_entity_poly.type
_entity_poly.pdbx_seq_one_letter_code
_entity_poly.pdbx_strand_id
1 'polypeptide(L)'
;MSAQRVWPSIASGLLLATGASEDAADFASAPMRLAEEAVAGPVSAIVDRIVDGDTIEVRAHIWLGQSLNIRVRIDGVDTPELRSACEAERTMALAAREFLAKRLLNREITLLRVVYDKFGGRVRADISDSDGDIAQALLAAGFARPYRGERREPWCASG
;
A
#
# COMPACT_ATOMS: atom_id res chain seq x y z
N MET A 1 -83.68 -12.05 -15.97
CA MET A 1 -83.55 -10.94 -16.94
C MET A 1 -82.06 -10.65 -17.08
N SER A 2 -81.44 -11.23 -18.14
CA SER A 2 -80.03 -11.23 -18.44
C SER A 2 -79.69 -10.03 -19.31
N ALA A 3 -78.72 -9.25 -18.87
CA ALA A 3 -78.15 -8.19 -19.74
C ALA A 3 -76.71 -8.64 -20.10
N GLN A 4 -76.58 -9.09 -21.34
CA GLN A 4 -75.28 -9.35 -21.96
C GLN A 4 -74.65 -8.06 -22.40
N ARG A 5 -73.44 -7.73 -21.92
CA ARG A 5 -72.62 -6.65 -22.42
C ARG A 5 -71.71 -7.21 -23.54
N VAL A 6 -71.90 -6.71 -24.72
CA VAL A 6 -71.07 -6.92 -25.90
C VAL A 6 -69.87 -6.00 -25.80
N TRP A 7 -68.69 -6.57 -25.93
CA TRP A 7 -67.45 -5.78 -26.05
C TRP A 7 -67.06 -5.66 -27.53
N PRO A 8 -66.66 -4.47 -27.97
CA PRO A 8 -66.14 -4.32 -29.33
C PRO A 8 -64.68 -4.81 -29.40
N SER A 9 -64.42 -5.64 -30.41
CA SER A 9 -63.10 -6.01 -30.89
C SER A 9 -62.38 -4.77 -31.41
N ILE A 10 -61.19 -4.50 -30.87
CA ILE A 10 -60.28 -3.54 -31.47
C ILE A 10 -59.12 -4.33 -32.07
N ALA A 11 -59.07 -4.21 -33.39
CA ALA A 11 -58.07 -4.86 -34.25
C ALA A 11 -56.70 -4.19 -34.10
N SER A 12 -55.69 -5.06 -34.14
CA SER A 12 -54.36 -4.92 -34.76
C SER A 12 -53.66 -3.56 -34.77
N GLY A 13 -52.56 -3.53 -34.04
CA GLY A 13 -51.45 -2.65 -34.29
C GLY A 13 -50.18 -3.32 -33.83
N LEU A 14 -49.62 -4.19 -34.68
CA LEU A 14 -48.31 -4.79 -34.51
C LEU A 14 -47.26 -3.72 -34.83
N LEU A 15 -46.77 -3.00 -33.83
CA LEU A 15 -45.53 -2.23 -33.96
C LEU A 15 -44.40 -3.09 -33.43
N LEU A 16 -43.63 -3.64 -34.34
CA LEU A 16 -42.30 -4.19 -34.09
C LEU A 16 -41.36 -3.02 -33.77
N ALA A 17 -41.16 -2.74 -32.48
CA ALA A 17 -40.05 -1.94 -32.02
C ALA A 17 -38.87 -2.88 -31.78
N THR A 18 -38.06 -3.08 -32.81
CA THR A 18 -36.70 -3.62 -32.68
C THR A 18 -35.84 -2.55 -32.03
N GLY A 19 -35.92 -2.42 -30.72
CA GLY A 19 -34.95 -1.73 -29.92
C GLY A 19 -33.95 -2.74 -29.37
N ALA A 20 -32.97 -3.12 -30.17
CA ALA A 20 -31.80 -3.81 -29.66
C ALA A 20 -31.05 -2.83 -28.75
N SER A 21 -31.11 -3.06 -27.46
CA SER A 21 -30.25 -2.39 -26.50
C SER A 21 -28.84 -2.97 -26.66
N GLU A 22 -28.01 -2.26 -27.41
CA GLU A 22 -26.57 -2.56 -27.60
C GLU A 22 -25.69 -2.24 -26.40
N ASP A 23 -26.27 -1.92 -25.25
CA ASP A 23 -25.48 -1.50 -24.06
C ASP A 23 -25.02 -2.64 -23.15
N ALA A 24 -25.35 -3.89 -23.45
CA ALA A 24 -24.93 -5.02 -22.60
C ALA A 24 -23.58 -5.66 -23.00
N ALA A 25 -22.99 -5.27 -24.13
CA ALA A 25 -21.80 -5.92 -24.67
C ALA A 25 -20.47 -5.27 -24.25
N ASP A 26 -20.50 -4.08 -23.67
CA ASP A 26 -19.27 -3.32 -23.41
C ASP A 26 -18.67 -3.59 -22.00
N PHE A 27 -19.43 -4.27 -21.12
CA PHE A 27 -18.90 -4.65 -19.80
C PHE A 27 -18.02 -5.90 -19.81
N ALA A 28 -18.04 -6.69 -20.88
CA ALA A 28 -17.34 -7.98 -20.94
C ALA A 28 -15.94 -7.91 -21.57
N SER A 29 -15.53 -6.78 -22.15
CA SER A 29 -14.28 -6.67 -22.91
C SER A 29 -13.28 -5.64 -22.35
N ALA A 30 -13.59 -4.96 -21.25
CA ALA A 30 -12.56 -4.22 -20.55
C ALA A 30 -11.57 -5.23 -19.95
N PRO A 31 -10.29 -5.25 -20.37
CA PRO A 31 -9.31 -6.07 -19.68
C PRO A 31 -9.37 -5.66 -18.21
N MET A 32 -9.67 -6.61 -17.32
CA MET A 32 -9.53 -6.44 -15.90
C MET A 32 -8.06 -6.10 -15.68
N ARG A 33 -7.71 -4.82 -15.74
CA ARG A 33 -6.42 -4.34 -15.28
C ARG A 33 -6.41 -4.75 -13.82
N LEU A 34 -5.60 -5.77 -13.51
CA LEU A 34 -5.19 -5.98 -12.13
C LEU A 34 -4.78 -4.60 -11.65
N ALA A 35 -5.58 -4.04 -10.74
CA ALA A 35 -5.35 -2.70 -10.20
C ALA A 35 -3.86 -2.64 -9.88
N GLU A 36 -3.22 -1.57 -10.33
CA GLU A 36 -1.84 -1.27 -10.02
C GLU A 36 -1.57 -1.80 -8.60
N GLU A 37 -0.57 -2.65 -8.43
CA GLU A 37 -0.31 -3.44 -7.21
C GLU A 37 0.05 -2.51 -6.04
N ALA A 38 -0.81 -1.53 -5.79
CA ALA A 38 -0.64 -0.45 -4.85
C ALA A 38 -1.92 -0.24 -4.02
N VAL A 39 -1.76 -0.05 -2.73
CA VAL A 39 -2.82 0.37 -1.82
C VAL A 39 -2.55 1.82 -1.43
N ALA A 40 -3.46 2.72 -1.80
CA ALA A 40 -3.30 4.17 -1.50
C ALA A 40 -3.19 4.43 0.00
N GLY A 41 -3.92 3.69 0.82
CA GLY A 41 -4.06 3.91 2.25
C GLY A 41 -5.14 4.96 2.58
N PRO A 42 -5.22 5.42 3.83
CA PRO A 42 -4.39 5.01 4.97
C PRO A 42 -4.66 3.58 5.43
N VAL A 43 -3.60 2.85 5.79
CA VAL A 43 -3.69 1.54 6.44
C VAL A 43 -3.09 1.66 7.84
N SER A 44 -3.90 1.39 8.86
CA SER A 44 -3.41 1.33 10.25
C SER A 44 -2.64 0.04 10.47
N ALA A 45 -1.51 0.12 11.18
CA ALA A 45 -0.70 -1.03 11.52
C ALA A 45 -0.03 -0.87 12.89
N ILE A 46 0.27 -1.99 13.54
CA ILE A 46 1.06 -2.02 14.77
C ILE A 46 2.44 -2.56 14.44
N VAL A 47 3.48 -1.89 14.93
CA VAL A 47 4.87 -2.31 14.73
C VAL A 47 5.23 -3.41 15.72
N ASP A 48 5.45 -4.61 15.20
CA ASP A 48 5.81 -5.78 16.02
C ASP A 48 7.33 -5.91 16.18
N ARG A 49 8.12 -5.49 15.17
CA ARG A 49 9.57 -5.61 15.20
C ARG A 49 10.28 -4.57 14.30
N ILE A 50 11.41 -4.08 14.74
CA ILE A 50 12.34 -3.32 13.91
C ILE A 50 13.39 -4.29 13.34
N VAL A 51 13.45 -4.41 12.02
CA VAL A 51 14.40 -5.30 11.33
C VAL A 51 15.75 -4.63 11.19
N ASP A 52 15.78 -3.44 10.59
CA ASP A 52 16.97 -2.59 10.43
C ASP A 52 16.56 -1.11 10.40
N GLY A 53 17.46 -0.22 9.97
CA GLY A 53 17.25 1.23 9.99
C GLY A 53 16.13 1.75 9.08
N ASP A 54 15.68 0.97 8.10
CA ASP A 54 14.63 1.37 7.16
C ASP A 54 13.55 0.30 6.93
N THR A 55 13.58 -0.78 7.69
CA THR A 55 12.65 -1.90 7.51
C THR A 55 12.06 -2.35 8.83
N ILE A 56 10.75 -2.44 8.89
CA ILE A 56 9.98 -2.86 10.07
C ILE A 56 9.07 -4.04 9.71
N GLU A 57 8.71 -4.84 10.70
CA GLU A 57 7.62 -5.82 10.60
C GLU A 57 6.40 -5.28 11.33
N VAL A 58 5.27 -5.34 10.67
CA VAL A 58 4.02 -4.80 11.17
C VAL A 58 2.89 -5.80 11.04
N ARG A 59 1.90 -5.63 11.87
CA ARG A 59 0.58 -6.23 11.74
C ARG A 59 -0.38 -5.18 11.22
N ALA A 60 -0.60 -5.18 9.90
CA ALA A 60 -1.47 -4.25 9.20
C ALA A 60 -2.94 -4.68 9.30
N HIS A 61 -3.84 -3.76 9.66
CA HIS A 61 -5.27 -3.98 9.70
C HIS A 61 -5.86 -3.77 8.31
N ILE A 62 -6.25 -4.86 7.64
CA ILE A 62 -6.70 -4.84 6.24
C ILE A 62 -8.22 -4.90 6.10
N TRP A 63 -8.92 -5.43 7.11
CA TRP A 63 -10.37 -5.55 7.16
C TRP A 63 -10.86 -5.77 8.59
N LEU A 64 -12.20 -5.71 8.80
CA LEU A 64 -12.83 -5.97 10.09
C LEU A 64 -12.40 -7.34 10.64
N GLY A 65 -11.68 -7.34 11.75
CA GLY A 65 -11.17 -8.57 12.40
C GLY A 65 -10.04 -9.28 11.65
N GLN A 66 -9.47 -8.66 10.59
CA GLN A 66 -8.38 -9.26 9.80
C GLN A 66 -7.14 -8.40 9.80
N SER A 67 -6.01 -9.04 10.00
CA SER A 67 -4.70 -8.39 9.93
C SER A 67 -3.70 -9.25 9.15
N LEU A 68 -2.71 -8.59 8.55
CA LEU A 68 -1.64 -9.19 7.78
C LEU A 68 -0.29 -8.83 8.41
N ASN A 69 0.52 -9.85 8.70
CA ASN A 69 1.91 -9.63 9.11
C ASN A 69 2.78 -9.45 7.87
N ILE A 70 3.43 -8.30 7.75
CA ILE A 70 4.24 -7.98 6.57
C ILE A 70 5.44 -7.12 6.94
N ARG A 71 6.51 -7.25 6.16
CA ARG A 71 7.65 -6.34 6.21
C ARG A 71 7.36 -5.11 5.38
N VAL A 72 7.62 -3.96 5.96
CA VAL A 72 7.47 -2.67 5.31
C VAL A 72 8.82 -1.96 5.31
N ARG A 73 9.30 -1.62 4.11
CA ARG A 73 10.42 -0.71 3.94
C ARG A 73 9.91 0.72 3.90
N ILE A 74 10.53 1.59 4.67
CA ILE A 74 10.25 3.03 4.64
C ILE A 74 10.68 3.56 3.28
N ASP A 75 9.75 4.16 2.53
CA ASP A 75 10.05 4.71 1.21
C ASP A 75 10.82 6.04 1.29
N GLY A 76 11.54 6.38 0.24
CA GLY A 76 12.25 7.65 0.12
C GLY A 76 13.57 7.77 0.88
N VAL A 77 14.01 6.73 1.60
CA VAL A 77 15.26 6.76 2.39
C VAL A 77 16.15 5.54 2.16
N ASP A 78 17.45 5.76 2.37
CA ASP A 78 18.49 4.75 2.48
C ASP A 78 19.18 4.90 3.84
N THR A 79 19.36 3.79 4.54
CA THR A 79 20.02 3.74 5.85
C THR A 79 21.26 2.86 5.80
N PRO A 80 22.20 3.03 6.76
CA PRO A 80 23.35 2.12 6.88
C PRO A 80 22.93 0.67 7.07
N GLU A 81 23.72 -0.25 6.57
CA GLU A 81 23.44 -1.69 6.55
C GLU A 81 24.04 -2.40 7.77
N LEU A 82 23.21 -3.17 8.51
CA LEU A 82 23.68 -3.97 9.66
C LEU A 82 24.72 -5.04 9.27
N ARG A 83 24.67 -5.52 8.03
CA ARG A 83 25.57 -6.56 7.51
C ARG A 83 26.75 -6.01 6.70
N SER A 84 27.01 -4.69 6.80
CA SER A 84 28.17 -4.08 6.15
C SER A 84 29.48 -4.68 6.65
N ALA A 85 30.47 -4.80 5.76
CA ALA A 85 31.85 -5.13 6.16
C ALA A 85 32.50 -4.00 6.97
N CYS A 86 32.04 -2.75 6.81
CA CYS A 86 32.54 -1.59 7.49
C CYS A 86 31.94 -1.46 8.90
N GLU A 87 32.79 -1.39 9.93
CA GLU A 87 32.36 -1.29 11.32
C GLU A 87 31.65 0.04 11.62
N ALA A 88 32.12 1.14 11.04
CA ALA A 88 31.48 2.44 11.21
C ALA A 88 30.05 2.45 10.69
N GLU A 89 29.81 1.81 9.52
CA GLU A 89 28.46 1.66 8.96
C GLU A 89 27.58 0.80 9.86
N ARG A 90 28.08 -0.33 10.37
CA ARG A 90 27.32 -1.16 11.31
C ARG A 90 26.92 -0.41 12.58
N THR A 91 27.81 0.41 13.11
CA THR A 91 27.53 1.24 14.30
C THR A 91 26.41 2.25 14.01
N MET A 92 26.45 2.92 12.85
CA MET A 92 25.38 3.83 12.42
C MET A 92 24.06 3.07 12.18
N ALA A 93 24.12 1.89 11.60
CA ALA A 93 22.94 1.04 11.37
C ALA A 93 22.25 0.63 12.69
N LEU A 94 23.05 0.28 13.71
CA LEU A 94 22.52 -0.02 15.05
C LEU A 94 21.85 1.21 15.68
N ALA A 95 22.44 2.39 15.53
CA ALA A 95 21.86 3.63 16.03
C ALA A 95 20.55 3.99 15.33
N ALA A 96 20.48 3.84 14.00
CA ALA A 96 19.24 4.03 13.23
C ALA A 96 18.13 3.06 13.67
N ARG A 97 18.47 1.78 13.84
CA ARG A 97 17.54 0.77 14.32
C ARG A 97 17.04 1.07 15.75
N GLU A 98 17.92 1.50 16.63
CA GLU A 98 17.56 1.87 18.00
C GLU A 98 16.64 3.10 18.02
N PHE A 99 16.90 4.09 17.18
CA PHE A 99 16.03 5.25 17.01
C PHE A 99 14.61 4.84 16.64
N LEU A 100 14.45 3.97 15.62
CA LEU A 100 13.15 3.45 15.23
C LEU A 100 12.51 2.62 16.35
N ALA A 101 13.29 1.80 17.06
CA ALA A 101 12.75 0.98 18.14
C ALA A 101 12.16 1.83 19.28
N LYS A 102 12.84 2.86 19.69
CA LYS A 102 12.35 3.80 20.72
C LYS A 102 11.09 4.53 20.28
N ARG A 103 10.97 4.81 19.00
CA ARG A 103 9.85 5.59 18.46
C ARG A 103 8.64 4.73 18.10
N LEU A 104 8.84 3.55 17.50
CA LEU A 104 7.78 2.82 16.83
C LEU A 104 7.41 1.48 17.45
N LEU A 105 8.30 0.83 18.22
CA LEU A 105 8.05 -0.54 18.69
C LEU A 105 6.79 -0.61 19.55
N ASN A 106 5.88 -1.55 19.20
CA ASN A 106 4.56 -1.73 19.82
C ASN A 106 3.61 -0.52 19.69
N ARG A 107 3.88 0.39 18.78
CA ARG A 107 3.02 1.56 18.52
C ARG A 107 2.24 1.41 17.23
N GLU A 108 1.14 2.12 17.18
CA GLU A 108 0.33 2.27 15.98
C GLU A 108 0.97 3.27 15.03
N ILE A 109 0.94 2.93 13.75
CA ILE A 109 1.43 3.74 12.64
C ILE A 109 0.41 3.74 11.51
N THR A 110 0.55 4.69 10.60
CA THR A 110 -0.22 4.78 9.37
C THR A 110 0.69 4.52 8.18
N LEU A 111 0.26 3.63 7.28
CA LEU A 111 0.91 3.35 6.01
C LEU A 111 0.13 4.02 4.88
N LEU A 112 0.85 4.70 3.99
CA LEU A 112 0.32 5.32 2.77
C LEU A 112 1.11 4.83 1.55
N ARG A 113 0.48 4.82 0.38
CA ARG A 113 1.11 4.45 -0.90
C ARG A 113 1.86 3.11 -0.83
N VAL A 114 1.21 2.11 -0.27
CA VAL A 114 1.81 0.77 -0.10
C VAL A 114 1.95 0.10 -1.46
N VAL A 115 3.16 -0.22 -1.86
CA VAL A 115 3.48 -0.89 -3.13
C VAL A 115 4.38 -2.09 -2.88
N TYR A 116 4.35 -3.07 -3.79
CA TYR A 116 5.32 -4.16 -3.72
C TYR A 116 6.75 -3.65 -3.86
N ASP A 117 7.64 -4.18 -3.04
CA ASP A 117 9.06 -3.96 -3.23
C ASP A 117 9.61 -4.98 -4.25
N LYS A 118 10.73 -4.64 -4.88
CA LYS A 118 11.46 -5.55 -5.78
C LYS A 118 11.91 -6.86 -5.12
N PHE A 119 11.95 -6.91 -3.80
CA PHE A 119 12.23 -8.10 -3.02
C PHE A 119 10.93 -8.72 -2.52
N GLY A 120 10.66 -9.98 -2.86
CA GLY A 120 9.46 -10.70 -2.47
C GLY A 120 9.23 -10.73 -0.96
N GLY A 121 7.95 -10.71 -0.54
CA GLY A 121 7.54 -10.75 0.87
C GLY A 121 7.72 -9.43 1.62
N ARG A 122 7.97 -8.32 0.92
CA ARG A 122 8.12 -6.98 1.47
C ARG A 122 7.38 -5.96 0.61
N VAL A 123 6.83 -4.94 1.25
CA VAL A 123 6.25 -3.76 0.60
C VAL A 123 7.06 -2.51 0.94
N ARG A 124 6.91 -1.46 0.15
CA ARG A 124 7.37 -0.10 0.48
C ARG A 124 6.16 0.76 0.77
N ALA A 125 6.30 1.67 1.72
CA ALA A 125 5.24 2.63 2.07
C ALA A 125 5.83 3.90 2.67
N ASP A 126 5.08 5.00 2.57
CA ASP A 126 5.26 6.12 3.48
C ASP A 126 4.70 5.73 4.84
N ILE A 127 5.44 6.07 5.88
CA ILE A 127 5.09 5.71 7.26
C ILE A 127 5.01 6.97 8.10
N SER A 128 3.93 7.12 8.83
CA SER A 128 3.76 8.18 9.83
C SER A 128 3.24 7.63 11.16
N ASP A 129 3.62 8.29 12.24
CA ASP A 129 3.06 8.12 13.59
C ASP A 129 2.37 9.41 14.05
N SER A 130 2.04 9.52 15.34
CA SER A 130 1.45 10.74 15.93
C SER A 130 2.34 11.98 15.84
N ASP A 131 3.65 11.78 15.71
CA ASP A 131 4.67 12.84 15.69
C ASP A 131 5.08 13.22 14.26
N GLY A 132 4.55 12.54 13.24
CA GLY A 132 4.75 12.87 11.84
C GLY A 132 5.44 11.78 11.01
N ASP A 133 6.01 12.20 9.88
CA ASP A 133 6.64 11.32 8.89
C ASP A 133 7.95 10.71 9.41
N ILE A 134 8.10 9.40 9.27
CA ILE A 134 9.25 8.64 9.80
C ILE A 134 10.48 8.81 8.93
N ALA A 135 10.31 8.90 7.59
CA ALA A 135 11.44 9.15 6.69
C ALA A 135 12.07 10.52 6.98
N GLN A 136 11.24 11.55 7.17
CA GLN A 136 11.73 12.88 7.56
C GLN A 136 12.43 12.88 8.92
N ALA A 137 11.91 12.13 9.88
CA ALA A 137 12.55 12.01 11.19
C ALA A 137 13.93 11.35 11.12
N LEU A 138 14.08 10.29 10.31
CA LEU A 138 15.38 9.62 10.09
C LEU A 138 16.38 10.56 9.39
N LEU A 139 15.92 11.31 8.38
CA LEU A 139 16.74 12.30 7.67
C LEU A 139 17.20 13.41 8.61
N ALA A 140 16.30 13.98 9.39
CA ALA A 140 16.60 15.06 10.35
C ALA A 140 17.56 14.60 11.46
N ALA A 141 17.47 13.35 11.89
CA ALA A 141 18.36 12.75 12.89
C ALA A 141 19.72 12.31 12.31
N GLY A 142 19.94 12.40 10.99
CA GLY A 142 21.16 11.96 10.32
C GLY A 142 21.34 10.45 10.21
N PHE A 143 20.28 9.67 10.41
CA PHE A 143 20.31 8.22 10.31
C PHE A 143 20.00 7.68 8.92
N ALA A 144 19.58 8.56 7.99
CA ALA A 144 19.24 8.19 6.63
C ALA A 144 19.71 9.25 5.65
N ARG A 145 19.75 8.86 4.37
CA ARG A 145 19.93 9.75 3.20
C ARG A 145 18.68 9.67 2.32
N PRO A 146 18.34 10.74 1.57
CA PRO A 146 17.29 10.67 0.55
C PRO A 146 17.62 9.58 -0.48
N TYR A 147 16.63 8.79 -0.89
CA TYR A 147 16.79 7.70 -1.85
C TYR A 147 15.59 7.59 -2.77
N ARG A 148 15.82 7.60 -4.08
CA ARG A 148 14.77 7.50 -5.11
C ARG A 148 14.91 6.29 -6.02
N GLY A 149 15.75 5.29 -5.64
CA GLY A 149 15.96 4.08 -6.41
C GLY A 149 17.23 4.06 -7.24
N GLU A 150 18.06 5.08 -7.16
CA GLU A 150 19.39 5.16 -7.79
C GLU A 150 20.37 4.15 -7.18
N ARG A 151 21.61 4.15 -7.69
CA ARG A 151 22.69 3.35 -7.09
C ARG A 151 23.01 3.89 -5.70
N ARG A 152 23.00 2.99 -4.71
CA ARG A 152 23.39 3.34 -3.33
C ARG A 152 24.82 3.84 -3.27
N GLU A 153 25.03 4.94 -2.58
CA GLU A 153 26.36 5.42 -2.23
C GLU A 153 26.88 4.68 -0.99
N PRO A 154 28.20 4.39 -0.92
CA PRO A 154 28.77 3.77 0.27
C PRO A 154 28.63 4.69 1.50
N TRP A 155 28.39 4.10 2.65
CA TRP A 155 28.35 4.80 3.94
C TRP A 155 29.74 4.95 4.55
N CYS A 156 30.71 4.17 4.09
CA CYS A 156 32.10 4.27 4.48
C CYS A 156 32.92 4.81 3.32
N ALA A 157 33.90 5.67 3.60
CA ALA A 157 34.90 6.04 2.62
C ALA A 157 35.64 4.77 2.17
N SER A 158 35.75 4.57 0.85
CA SER A 158 36.61 3.53 0.28
C SER A 158 38.05 3.89 0.71
N GLY A 159 38.64 3.06 1.61
CA GLY A 159 40.07 3.15 1.94
C GLY A 159 40.94 2.75 0.77
#